data_5d82fec72e63dd9f743e77fcb66da0c9
#
_entry.id   5d82fec72e63dd9f743e77fcb66da0c9
#
_cell.length_a   1.000
_cell.length_b   1.000
_cell.length_c   1.000
_cell.angle_alpha   90.00
_cell.angle_beta   90.00
_cell.angle_gamma   90.00
#
_symmetry.space_group_name_H-M   'P 1'
#
loop_
_entity.id
_entity.type
_entity.pdbx_description
1 polymer ?
#
loop_
_entity_poly.entity_id
_entity_poly.type
_entity_poly.pdbx_seq_one_letter_code
_entity_poly.pdbx_strand_id
1 'polypeptide(L)'
;MQKIHIDEEFKNLIPPLTQEEETQLEESLLKDGCRDALVLWGNILIDGHNRYRICTKHGISFNTIEQNFESRAGAIAWIIKNQLARRNLPLYERSRLALRMKEALSEDAKLKEHERKTTFQKSEKSSLPQKNTTKDIAKAAGASHDTIAKVSKIEKLANEDTKEKLRTGEMSINEAYQKIRRAEKEEKREAQRQTNAEKIEELATPLEAKGLFQTIVIDPPWDWGDEGDVNQMGRAKPDYHTMPIEEIEKLPVGDIADSNCHLYLWVTNRSLPKAFRLIESWGFRYITCLTWVKPSIGMGNYFRGSSEQILFAVKGSQPLKRKDIGTWFEAPRGKQHSEKPEEFYRIVESCSYAPYIDIFGRKERDGWSVWGENG
;
A
#
# COMPACT_ATOMS: atom_id res chain seq x y z
N MET A 1 -53.80 13.70 8.70
CA MET A 1 -52.73 12.99 7.98
C MET A 1 -51.55 12.82 8.93
N GLN A 2 -51.03 11.60 9.07
CA GLN A 2 -49.83 11.32 9.89
C GLN A 2 -48.64 12.05 9.23
N LYS A 3 -47.88 12.81 10.02
CA LYS A 3 -46.72 13.57 9.52
C LYS A 3 -45.61 12.59 9.10
N ILE A 4 -45.31 12.50 7.81
CA ILE A 4 -44.22 11.67 7.29
C ILE A 4 -42.87 12.20 7.77
N HIS A 5 -42.06 11.35 8.33
CA HIS A 5 -40.72 11.67 8.81
C HIS A 5 -39.69 11.21 7.77
N ILE A 6 -38.73 12.08 7.44
CA ILE A 6 -37.59 11.77 6.56
C ILE A 6 -36.42 11.46 7.45
N ASP A 7 -35.94 10.22 7.37
CA ASP A 7 -34.69 9.78 8.00
C ASP A 7 -33.53 10.06 7.05
N GLU A 8 -32.56 10.86 7.49
CA GLU A 8 -31.45 11.30 6.63
C GLU A 8 -30.53 10.12 6.25
N GLU A 9 -30.39 9.08 7.08
CA GLU A 9 -29.62 7.90 6.71
C GLU A 9 -30.30 7.15 5.56
N PHE A 10 -31.60 6.92 5.64
CA PHE A 10 -32.36 6.24 4.59
C PHE A 10 -32.39 7.05 3.29
N LYS A 11 -32.53 8.36 3.37
CA LYS A 11 -32.48 9.26 2.23
C LYS A 11 -31.13 9.21 1.51
N ASN A 12 -30.03 9.19 2.27
CA ASN A 12 -28.66 9.12 1.74
C ASN A 12 -28.27 7.77 1.11
N LEU A 13 -29.10 6.73 1.28
CA LEU A 13 -28.97 5.47 0.54
C LEU A 13 -29.52 5.57 -0.89
N ILE A 14 -30.27 6.61 -1.19
CA ILE A 14 -30.87 6.82 -2.50
C ILE A 14 -29.97 7.77 -3.28
N PRO A 15 -29.30 7.30 -4.37
CA PRO A 15 -28.49 8.16 -5.19
C PRO A 15 -29.31 9.37 -5.70
N PRO A 16 -28.73 10.58 -5.71
CA PRO A 16 -29.43 11.76 -6.21
C PRO A 16 -29.81 11.58 -7.67
N LEU A 17 -30.89 12.21 -8.08
CA LEU A 17 -31.27 12.29 -9.48
C LEU A 17 -30.35 13.29 -10.20
N THR A 18 -30.05 13.01 -11.48
CA THR A 18 -29.48 14.02 -12.36
C THR A 18 -30.51 15.13 -12.61
N GLN A 19 -30.07 16.30 -13.06
CA GLN A 19 -30.95 17.41 -13.38
C GLN A 19 -32.01 17.01 -14.41
N GLU A 20 -31.64 16.19 -15.38
CA GLU A 20 -32.55 15.72 -16.43
C GLU A 20 -33.59 14.73 -15.86
N GLU A 21 -33.17 13.76 -15.04
CA GLU A 21 -34.06 12.80 -14.37
C GLU A 21 -35.04 13.53 -13.43
N GLU A 22 -34.58 14.55 -12.73
CA GLU A 22 -35.43 15.35 -11.84
C GLU A 22 -36.50 16.10 -12.64
N THR A 23 -36.11 16.75 -13.75
CA THR A 23 -37.05 17.46 -14.62
C THR A 23 -38.12 16.53 -15.22
N GLN A 24 -37.68 15.37 -15.74
CA GLN A 24 -38.57 14.35 -16.28
C GLN A 24 -39.55 13.82 -15.23
N LEU A 25 -39.08 13.58 -14.01
CA LEU A 25 -39.93 13.11 -12.91
C LEU A 25 -40.94 14.20 -12.51
N GLU A 26 -40.54 15.45 -12.42
CA GLU A 26 -41.42 16.59 -12.08
C GLU A 26 -42.51 16.78 -13.13
N GLU A 27 -42.15 16.74 -14.41
CA GLU A 27 -43.10 16.82 -15.53
C GLU A 27 -44.12 15.67 -15.51
N SER A 28 -43.66 14.45 -15.27
CA SER A 28 -44.54 13.28 -15.18
C SER A 28 -45.50 13.37 -14.00
N LEU A 29 -45.03 13.82 -12.83
CA LEU A 29 -45.88 13.99 -11.66
C LEU A 29 -46.91 15.12 -11.82
N LEU A 30 -46.56 16.17 -12.50
CA LEU A 30 -47.49 17.28 -12.82
C LEU A 30 -48.58 16.87 -13.82
N LYS A 31 -48.19 16.05 -14.82
CA LYS A 31 -49.09 15.59 -15.86
C LYS A 31 -50.04 14.49 -15.41
N ASP A 32 -49.48 13.47 -14.76
CA ASP A 32 -50.13 12.17 -14.53
C ASP A 32 -50.48 11.94 -13.06
N GLY A 33 -50.01 12.78 -12.15
CA GLY A 33 -50.09 12.59 -10.71
C GLY A 33 -49.10 11.56 -10.17
N CYS A 34 -49.15 11.32 -8.87
CA CYS A 34 -48.29 10.32 -8.22
C CYS A 34 -48.91 8.91 -8.32
N ARG A 35 -48.56 8.17 -9.37
CA ARG A 35 -49.12 6.83 -9.64
C ARG A 35 -48.63 5.78 -8.66
N ASP A 36 -47.33 5.78 -8.37
CA ASP A 36 -46.73 4.83 -7.45
C ASP A 36 -46.80 5.33 -6.01
N ALA A 37 -47.30 4.49 -5.10
CA ALA A 37 -47.38 4.81 -3.69
C ALA A 37 -46.02 5.02 -3.06
N LEU A 38 -45.94 5.88 -2.06
CA LEU A 38 -44.77 6.01 -1.19
C LEU A 38 -44.72 4.87 -0.18
N VAL A 39 -43.56 4.34 0.12
CA VAL A 39 -43.41 3.24 1.08
C VAL A 39 -42.97 3.81 2.44
N LEU A 40 -43.73 3.46 3.48
CA LEU A 40 -43.50 3.89 4.85
C LEU A 40 -43.16 2.70 5.75
N TRP A 41 -42.38 2.94 6.77
CA TRP A 41 -42.20 2.07 7.94
C TRP A 41 -42.66 2.85 9.18
N GLY A 42 -43.87 2.57 9.65
CA GLY A 42 -44.57 3.45 10.57
C GLY A 42 -44.78 4.80 9.97
N ASN A 43 -44.14 5.82 10.49
CA ASN A 43 -44.18 7.19 9.93
C ASN A 43 -42.93 7.59 9.14
N ILE A 44 -41.94 6.67 8.98
CA ILE A 44 -40.65 6.96 8.32
C ILE A 44 -40.76 6.60 6.83
N LEU A 45 -40.34 7.54 5.97
CA LEU A 45 -40.30 7.31 4.52
C LEU A 45 -39.14 6.40 4.14
N ILE A 46 -39.45 5.28 3.47
CA ILE A 46 -38.48 4.25 3.07
C ILE A 46 -38.22 4.32 1.56
N ASP A 47 -39.23 4.50 0.72
CA ASP A 47 -39.09 4.69 -0.72
C ASP A 47 -39.99 5.83 -1.23
N GLY A 48 -39.54 6.52 -2.27
CA GLY A 48 -40.24 7.61 -2.92
C GLY A 48 -39.85 9.01 -2.43
N HIS A 49 -38.67 9.21 -1.86
CA HIS A 49 -38.19 10.49 -1.34
C HIS A 49 -38.31 11.64 -2.38
N ASN A 50 -37.91 11.38 -3.63
CA ASN A 50 -37.99 12.38 -4.70
C ASN A 50 -39.47 12.69 -5.07
N ARG A 51 -40.32 11.65 -5.15
CA ARG A 51 -41.78 11.82 -5.38
C ARG A 51 -42.40 12.62 -4.23
N TYR A 52 -42.10 12.28 -2.98
CA TYR A 52 -42.62 13.00 -1.81
C TYR A 52 -42.24 14.49 -1.84
N ARG A 53 -40.98 14.80 -2.12
CA ARG A 53 -40.48 16.16 -2.23
C ARG A 53 -41.22 16.97 -3.31
N ILE A 54 -41.34 16.38 -4.51
CA ILE A 54 -42.00 17.06 -5.64
C ILE A 54 -43.49 17.18 -5.40
N CYS A 55 -44.18 16.12 -4.95
CA CYS A 55 -45.60 16.16 -4.63
C CYS A 55 -45.94 17.19 -3.55
N THR A 56 -45.11 17.28 -2.51
CA THR A 56 -45.28 18.28 -1.45
C THR A 56 -45.10 19.69 -1.98
N LYS A 57 -44.09 19.91 -2.86
CA LYS A 57 -43.82 21.20 -3.50
C LYS A 57 -45.02 21.71 -4.34
N HIS A 58 -45.68 20.80 -5.06
CA HIS A 58 -46.74 21.13 -6.01
C HIS A 58 -48.17 20.83 -5.52
N GLY A 59 -48.33 20.37 -4.28
CA GLY A 59 -49.64 20.01 -3.73
C GLY A 59 -50.30 18.80 -4.38
N ILE A 60 -49.52 17.89 -4.98
CA ILE A 60 -49.99 16.69 -5.64
C ILE A 60 -50.31 15.62 -4.58
N SER A 61 -51.49 15.02 -4.66
CA SER A 61 -51.89 13.92 -3.77
C SER A 61 -51.08 12.65 -4.07
N PHE A 62 -50.79 11.88 -3.05
CA PHE A 62 -50.08 10.60 -3.16
C PHE A 62 -50.65 9.56 -2.21
N ASN A 63 -50.54 8.28 -2.59
CA ASN A 63 -50.87 7.14 -1.74
C ASN A 63 -49.66 6.65 -0.97
N THR A 64 -49.91 5.96 0.14
CA THR A 64 -48.83 5.33 0.96
C THR A 64 -49.11 3.85 1.16
N ILE A 65 -48.05 3.05 1.24
CA ILE A 65 -48.07 1.61 1.58
C ILE A 65 -47.18 1.40 2.77
N GLU A 66 -47.68 0.64 3.77
CA GLU A 66 -46.90 0.24 4.94
C GLU A 66 -46.05 -0.98 4.63
N GLN A 67 -44.76 -0.91 5.00
CA GLN A 67 -43.82 -2.01 4.93
C GLN A 67 -43.15 -2.22 6.27
N ASN A 68 -43.35 -3.36 6.89
CA ASN A 68 -42.77 -3.67 8.20
C ASN A 68 -41.39 -4.32 8.08
N PHE A 69 -40.47 -3.93 8.96
CA PHE A 69 -39.13 -4.48 9.09
C PHE A 69 -38.84 -4.87 10.54
N GLU A 70 -38.13 -6.00 10.72
CA GLU A 70 -37.73 -6.46 12.07
C GLU A 70 -36.61 -5.61 12.68
N SER A 71 -35.82 -4.96 11.84
CA SER A 71 -34.70 -4.11 12.27
C SER A 71 -34.40 -3.00 11.26
N ARG A 72 -33.69 -1.96 11.75
CA ARG A 72 -33.19 -0.89 10.90
C ARG A 72 -32.30 -1.39 9.77
N ALA A 73 -31.46 -2.39 10.06
CA ALA A 73 -30.60 -3.05 9.04
C ALA A 73 -31.43 -3.75 7.96
N GLY A 74 -32.56 -4.35 8.33
CA GLY A 74 -33.52 -4.93 7.39
C GLY A 74 -34.09 -3.88 6.43
N ALA A 75 -34.50 -2.71 6.95
CA ALA A 75 -34.95 -1.58 6.15
C ALA A 75 -33.85 -1.07 5.20
N ILE A 76 -32.62 -0.86 5.68
CA ILE A 76 -31.46 -0.48 4.87
C ILE A 76 -31.23 -1.48 3.72
N ALA A 77 -31.21 -2.76 4.03
CA ALA A 77 -31.01 -3.82 3.03
C ALA A 77 -32.12 -3.83 1.98
N TRP A 78 -33.36 -3.58 2.37
CA TRP A 78 -34.51 -3.49 1.44
C TRP A 78 -34.38 -2.28 0.53
N ILE A 79 -34.09 -1.08 1.08
CA ILE A 79 -33.87 0.14 0.29
C ILE A 79 -32.80 -0.11 -0.77
N ILE A 80 -31.62 -0.62 -0.35
CA ILE A 80 -30.50 -0.85 -1.25
C ILE A 80 -30.85 -1.86 -2.35
N LYS A 81 -31.48 -2.99 -2.01
CA LYS A 81 -31.94 -3.96 -3.01
C LYS A 81 -32.87 -3.33 -4.06
N ASN A 82 -33.80 -2.48 -3.64
CA ASN A 82 -34.68 -1.77 -4.56
C ASN A 82 -33.93 -0.80 -5.47
N GLN A 83 -32.93 -0.06 -4.95
CA GLN A 83 -32.09 0.80 -5.79
C GLN A 83 -31.29 0.00 -6.81
N LEU A 84 -30.69 -1.11 -6.40
CA LEU A 84 -29.93 -2.00 -7.29
C LEU A 84 -30.81 -2.65 -8.39
N ALA A 85 -32.08 -2.91 -8.10
CA ALA A 85 -33.01 -3.52 -9.05
C ALA A 85 -33.65 -2.52 -10.06
N ARG A 86 -33.84 -1.27 -9.65
CA ARG A 86 -34.64 -0.30 -10.42
C ARG A 86 -33.84 0.70 -11.26
N ARG A 87 -32.51 0.86 -11.01
CA ARG A 87 -31.69 1.89 -11.64
C ARG A 87 -30.47 1.33 -12.34
N ASN A 88 -30.14 1.90 -13.49
CA ASN A 88 -28.88 1.68 -14.17
C ASN A 88 -27.75 2.48 -13.47
N LEU A 89 -27.43 2.12 -12.24
CA LEU A 89 -26.41 2.80 -11.45
C LEU A 89 -25.00 2.48 -11.95
N PRO A 90 -24.08 3.46 -11.95
CA PRO A 90 -22.67 3.21 -12.19
C PRO A 90 -22.10 2.12 -11.27
N LEU A 91 -21.09 1.38 -11.73
CA LEU A 91 -20.50 0.27 -10.99
C LEU A 91 -19.97 0.70 -9.61
N TYR A 92 -19.45 1.91 -9.50
CA TYR A 92 -19.02 2.50 -8.24
C TYR A 92 -20.19 2.61 -7.24
N GLU A 93 -21.31 3.23 -7.65
CA GLU A 93 -22.49 3.39 -6.78
C GLU A 93 -23.08 2.05 -6.36
N ARG A 94 -23.21 1.09 -7.28
CA ARG A 94 -23.68 -0.25 -6.94
C ARG A 94 -22.77 -0.92 -5.90
N SER A 95 -21.46 -0.77 -6.05
CA SER A 95 -20.47 -1.33 -5.13
C SER A 95 -20.53 -0.65 -3.76
N ARG A 96 -20.67 0.66 -3.71
CA ARG A 96 -20.81 1.46 -2.49
C ARG A 96 -22.05 1.06 -1.70
N LEU A 97 -23.20 0.99 -2.38
CA LEU A 97 -24.46 0.57 -1.77
C LEU A 97 -24.38 -0.86 -1.20
N ALA A 98 -23.77 -1.78 -1.95
CA ALA A 98 -23.60 -3.16 -1.50
C ALA A 98 -22.68 -3.26 -0.27
N LEU A 99 -21.62 -2.44 -0.19
CA LEU A 99 -20.77 -2.33 1.01
C LEU A 99 -21.57 -1.81 2.20
N ARG A 100 -22.38 -0.76 2.02
CA ARG A 100 -23.22 -0.20 3.08
C ARG A 100 -24.25 -1.20 3.62
N MET A 101 -24.86 -1.99 2.73
CA MET A 101 -25.75 -3.08 3.12
C MET A 101 -25.05 -4.11 4.01
N LYS A 102 -23.81 -4.48 3.66
CA LYS A 102 -23.01 -5.40 4.48
C LYS A 102 -22.73 -4.86 5.87
N GLU A 103 -22.29 -3.61 5.95
CA GLU A 103 -21.99 -2.95 7.22
C GLU A 103 -23.22 -3.00 8.13
N ALA A 104 -24.36 -2.54 7.66
CA ALA A 104 -25.61 -2.54 8.41
C ALA A 104 -26.03 -3.94 8.91
N LEU A 105 -25.98 -4.96 8.04
CA LEU A 105 -26.30 -6.33 8.41
C LEU A 105 -25.29 -6.95 9.39
N SER A 106 -24.01 -6.58 9.27
CA SER A 106 -22.95 -7.05 10.18
C SER A 106 -23.09 -6.44 11.58
N GLU A 107 -23.46 -5.17 11.67
CA GLU A 107 -23.71 -4.48 12.93
C GLU A 107 -24.93 -5.04 13.64
N ASP A 108 -26.04 -5.25 12.93
CA ASP A 108 -27.26 -5.87 13.47
C ASP A 108 -26.99 -7.27 14.03
N ALA A 109 -26.20 -8.09 13.30
CA ALA A 109 -25.82 -9.41 13.75
C ALA A 109 -24.97 -9.38 15.03
N LYS A 110 -24.08 -8.42 15.18
CA LYS A 110 -23.28 -8.22 16.41
C LYS A 110 -24.14 -7.79 17.59
N LEU A 111 -25.08 -6.87 17.38
CA LEU A 111 -26.03 -6.42 18.41
C LEU A 111 -26.87 -7.57 18.91
N LYS A 112 -27.46 -8.37 18.02
CA LYS A 112 -28.25 -9.57 18.36
C LYS A 112 -27.42 -10.62 19.08
N GLU A 113 -26.14 -10.80 18.73
CA GLU A 113 -25.24 -11.71 19.43
C GLU A 113 -24.91 -11.19 20.86
N HIS A 114 -24.71 -9.88 21.01
CA HIS A 114 -24.47 -9.26 22.32
C HIS A 114 -25.70 -9.39 23.23
N GLU A 115 -26.90 -9.10 22.73
CA GLU A 115 -28.16 -9.27 23.47
C GLU A 115 -28.40 -10.72 23.91
N ARG A 116 -28.08 -11.70 23.07
CA ARG A 116 -28.16 -13.14 23.42
C ARG A 116 -27.17 -13.53 24.53
N LYS A 117 -25.98 -12.94 24.56
CA LYS A 117 -24.98 -13.20 25.61
C LYS A 117 -25.35 -12.58 26.94
N THR A 118 -26.10 -11.49 26.95
CA THR A 118 -26.59 -10.82 28.14
C THR A 118 -27.87 -11.45 28.70
N THR A 119 -28.66 -12.13 27.86
CA THR A 119 -29.90 -12.80 28.29
C THR A 119 -29.62 -14.28 28.51
N PHE A 120 -29.45 -14.70 29.74
CA PHE A 120 -29.22 -16.09 30.16
C PHE A 120 -30.44 -16.96 29.83
N GLN A 121 -30.53 -17.52 28.60
CA GLN A 121 -31.41 -18.67 28.33
C GLN A 121 -30.71 -19.60 27.34
N LYS A 122 -30.32 -20.78 27.86
CA LYS A 122 -30.01 -21.97 27.05
C LYS A 122 -31.28 -22.41 26.36
N SER A 123 -31.35 -22.23 25.05
CA SER A 123 -32.20 -23.11 24.20
C SER A 123 -31.73 -23.04 22.75
N GLU A 124 -31.52 -24.25 22.23
CA GLU A 124 -31.51 -24.72 20.84
C GLU A 124 -30.75 -23.93 19.75
N LYS A 125 -29.89 -24.68 19.07
CA LYS A 125 -29.22 -24.33 17.83
C LYS A 125 -30.22 -23.89 16.76
N SER A 126 -30.60 -22.64 16.73
CA SER A 126 -31.22 -22.05 15.56
C SER A 126 -30.10 -21.64 14.61
N SER A 127 -30.27 -21.96 13.32
CA SER A 127 -29.39 -21.65 12.23
C SER A 127 -28.82 -20.21 12.33
N LEU A 128 -27.51 -20.09 12.46
CA LEU A 128 -26.80 -18.82 12.41
C LEU A 128 -27.16 -18.08 11.11
N PRO A 129 -27.50 -16.79 11.14
CA PRO A 129 -27.69 -16.01 9.92
C PRO A 129 -26.42 -16.14 9.07
N GLN A 130 -26.61 -16.48 7.79
CA GLN A 130 -25.50 -16.61 6.83
C GLN A 130 -24.61 -15.37 6.90
N LYS A 131 -23.31 -15.57 7.18
CA LYS A 131 -22.31 -14.52 7.04
C LYS A 131 -22.37 -14.04 5.58
N ASN A 132 -22.87 -12.83 5.35
CA ASN A 132 -22.79 -12.17 4.05
C ASN A 132 -21.31 -12.02 3.69
N THR A 133 -20.80 -12.95 2.92
CA THR A 133 -19.40 -12.96 2.49
C THR A 133 -19.17 -11.85 1.45
N THR A 134 -17.93 -11.47 1.23
CA THR A 134 -17.58 -10.50 0.18
C THR A 134 -18.03 -10.98 -1.20
N LYS A 135 -18.22 -12.31 -1.38
CA LYS A 135 -18.78 -12.90 -2.61
C LYS A 135 -20.28 -12.55 -2.79
N ASP A 136 -21.07 -12.60 -1.72
CA ASP A 136 -22.49 -12.26 -1.79
C ASP A 136 -22.71 -10.78 -2.11
N ILE A 137 -21.84 -9.92 -1.59
CA ILE A 137 -21.85 -8.49 -1.87
C ILE A 137 -21.45 -8.21 -3.31
N ALA A 138 -20.39 -8.84 -3.79
CA ALA A 138 -19.93 -8.71 -5.18
C ALA A 138 -21.06 -9.15 -6.14
N LYS A 139 -21.75 -10.24 -5.84
CA LYS A 139 -22.91 -10.72 -6.61
C LYS A 139 -24.07 -9.72 -6.57
N ALA A 140 -24.40 -9.16 -5.41
CA ALA A 140 -25.47 -8.16 -5.27
C ALA A 140 -25.16 -6.86 -6.05
N ALA A 141 -23.90 -6.43 -6.08
CA ALA A 141 -23.44 -5.27 -6.84
C ALA A 141 -23.28 -5.55 -8.34
N GLY A 142 -23.29 -6.80 -8.77
CA GLY A 142 -22.88 -7.18 -10.13
C GLY A 142 -21.42 -6.82 -10.41
N ALA A 143 -20.54 -6.97 -9.41
CA ALA A 143 -19.14 -6.58 -9.44
C ALA A 143 -18.21 -7.74 -9.10
N SER A 144 -16.92 -7.63 -9.43
CA SER A 144 -15.92 -8.59 -8.98
C SER A 144 -15.53 -8.33 -7.52
N HIS A 145 -15.01 -9.35 -6.84
CA HIS A 145 -14.45 -9.23 -5.49
C HIS A 145 -13.37 -8.14 -5.41
N ASP A 146 -12.50 -8.07 -6.42
CA ASP A 146 -11.45 -7.05 -6.53
C ASP A 146 -12.02 -5.63 -6.63
N THR A 147 -13.08 -5.46 -7.42
CA THR A 147 -13.79 -4.17 -7.53
C THR A 147 -14.37 -3.73 -6.18
N ILE A 148 -15.01 -4.63 -5.44
CA ILE A 148 -15.53 -4.33 -4.10
C ILE A 148 -14.41 -3.94 -3.13
N ALA A 149 -13.27 -4.63 -3.16
CA ALA A 149 -12.12 -4.30 -2.34
C ALA A 149 -11.55 -2.90 -2.67
N LYS A 150 -11.43 -2.57 -3.96
CA LYS A 150 -11.00 -1.24 -4.41
C LYS A 150 -11.96 -0.15 -3.95
N VAL A 151 -13.27 -0.34 -4.15
CA VAL A 151 -14.28 0.64 -3.72
C VAL A 151 -14.28 0.79 -2.20
N SER A 152 -14.16 -0.30 -1.43
CA SER A 152 -14.05 -0.21 0.03
C SER A 152 -12.85 0.65 0.48
N LYS A 153 -11.73 0.56 -0.21
CA LYS A 153 -10.56 1.39 0.07
C LYS A 153 -10.76 2.85 -0.33
N ILE A 154 -11.39 3.09 -1.48
CA ILE A 154 -11.74 4.43 -1.97
C ILE A 154 -12.66 5.13 -0.99
N GLU A 155 -13.72 4.45 -0.51
CA GLU A 155 -14.66 5.02 0.47
C GLU A 155 -13.98 5.53 1.75
N LYS A 156 -12.93 4.81 2.19
CA LYS A 156 -12.20 5.15 3.41
C LYS A 156 -11.19 6.29 3.25
N LEU A 157 -10.57 6.42 2.08
CA LEU A 157 -9.37 7.24 1.90
C LEU A 157 -9.51 8.35 0.86
N ALA A 158 -10.51 8.29 -0.04
CA ALA A 158 -10.71 9.33 -1.04
C ALA A 158 -11.42 10.54 -0.46
N ASN A 159 -11.06 11.72 -0.95
CA ASN A 159 -11.80 12.96 -0.69
C ASN A 159 -13.11 12.99 -1.47
N GLU A 160 -14.02 13.90 -1.10
CA GLU A 160 -15.36 14.00 -1.71
C GLU A 160 -15.31 14.37 -3.21
N ASP A 161 -14.33 15.17 -3.66
CA ASP A 161 -14.16 15.49 -5.10
C ASP A 161 -13.90 14.22 -5.92
N THR A 162 -13.03 13.33 -5.42
CA THR A 162 -12.75 12.04 -6.09
C THR A 162 -13.99 11.14 -6.10
N LYS A 163 -14.75 11.09 -5.01
CA LYS A 163 -15.99 10.30 -4.92
C LYS A 163 -17.05 10.83 -5.88
N GLU A 164 -17.16 12.16 -6.01
CA GLU A 164 -18.11 12.78 -6.95
C GLU A 164 -17.76 12.45 -8.40
N LYS A 165 -16.48 12.53 -8.80
CA LYS A 165 -16.02 12.13 -10.13
C LYS A 165 -16.27 10.65 -10.44
N LEU A 166 -16.27 9.79 -9.42
CA LEU A 166 -16.65 8.39 -9.56
C LEU A 166 -18.16 8.20 -9.73
N ARG A 167 -19.00 9.03 -9.09
CA ARG A 167 -20.46 9.03 -9.23
C ARG A 167 -20.88 9.52 -10.60
N THR A 168 -20.25 10.57 -11.10
CA THR A 168 -20.52 11.13 -12.44
C THR A 168 -19.92 10.29 -13.58
N GLY A 169 -18.99 9.39 -13.26
CA GLY A 169 -18.29 8.58 -14.27
C GLY A 169 -17.11 9.30 -14.93
N GLU A 170 -16.75 10.51 -14.48
CA GLU A 170 -15.58 11.26 -14.95
C GLU A 170 -14.25 10.56 -14.58
N MET A 171 -14.27 9.72 -13.55
CA MET A 171 -13.11 8.96 -13.11
C MET A 171 -13.47 7.47 -12.96
N SER A 172 -12.55 6.59 -13.36
CA SER A 172 -12.73 5.16 -13.17
C SER A 172 -12.32 4.70 -11.74
N ILE A 173 -12.92 3.59 -11.27
CA ILE A 173 -12.56 2.97 -9.98
C ILE A 173 -11.06 2.63 -9.93
N ASN A 174 -10.49 2.15 -11.04
CA ASN A 174 -9.09 1.79 -11.07
C ASN A 174 -8.17 3.02 -10.97
N GLU A 175 -8.53 4.09 -11.61
CA GLU A 175 -7.80 5.37 -11.59
C GLU A 175 -7.79 5.98 -10.18
N ALA A 176 -8.94 6.06 -9.53
CA ALA A 176 -9.05 6.52 -8.15
C ALA A 176 -8.23 5.64 -7.18
N TYR A 177 -8.32 4.32 -7.35
CA TYR A 177 -7.56 3.38 -6.54
C TYR A 177 -6.04 3.53 -6.73
N GLN A 178 -5.56 3.73 -7.96
CA GLN A 178 -4.14 3.97 -8.24
C GLN A 178 -3.66 5.30 -7.65
N LYS A 179 -4.49 6.36 -7.72
CA LYS A 179 -4.18 7.65 -7.09
C LYS A 179 -3.98 7.51 -5.58
N ILE A 180 -4.87 6.79 -4.90
CA ILE A 180 -4.76 6.52 -3.45
C ILE A 180 -3.49 5.70 -3.16
N ARG A 181 -3.23 4.65 -3.93
CA ARG A 181 -2.03 3.82 -3.73
C ARG A 181 -0.73 4.59 -3.91
N ARG A 182 -0.70 5.54 -4.85
CA ARG A 182 0.47 6.42 -5.04
C ARG A 182 0.67 7.34 -3.84
N ALA A 183 -0.41 7.95 -3.34
CA ALA A 183 -0.35 8.82 -2.16
C ALA A 183 0.13 8.06 -0.90
N GLU A 184 -0.44 6.90 -0.59
CA GLU A 184 0.01 6.06 0.53
C GLU A 184 1.47 5.62 0.42
N LYS A 185 1.93 5.40 -0.81
CA LYS A 185 3.30 4.99 -1.05
C LYS A 185 4.26 6.15 -0.82
N GLU A 186 3.89 7.35 -1.25
CA GLU A 186 4.69 8.56 -1.03
C GLU A 186 4.76 8.92 0.45
N GLU A 187 3.64 8.85 1.17
CA GLU A 187 3.61 9.05 2.61
C GLU A 187 4.53 8.07 3.37
N LYS A 188 4.48 6.79 2.98
CA LYS A 188 5.38 5.79 3.56
C LYS A 188 6.85 6.05 3.24
N ARG A 189 7.14 6.57 2.05
CA ARG A 189 8.50 6.95 1.67
C ARG A 189 9.00 8.13 2.47
N GLU A 190 8.16 9.14 2.66
CA GLU A 190 8.53 10.31 3.43
C GLU A 190 8.80 9.95 4.90
N ALA A 191 7.91 9.13 5.50
CA ALA A 191 8.14 8.60 6.84
C ALA A 191 9.44 7.79 6.94
N GLN A 192 9.75 6.99 5.90
CA GLN A 192 10.99 6.22 5.83
C GLN A 192 12.22 7.13 5.72
N ARG A 193 12.15 8.20 4.91
CA ARG A 193 13.23 9.19 4.78
C ARG A 193 13.52 9.87 6.11
N GLN A 194 12.47 10.26 6.85
CA GLN A 194 12.64 10.88 8.17
C GLN A 194 13.33 9.94 9.15
N THR A 195 12.87 8.69 9.25
CA THR A 195 13.49 7.67 10.11
C THR A 195 14.94 7.40 9.72
N ASN A 196 15.24 7.37 8.42
CA ASN A 196 16.62 7.17 7.94
C ASN A 196 17.52 8.38 8.26
N ALA A 197 17.01 9.60 8.12
CA ALA A 197 17.77 10.82 8.44
C ALA A 197 18.15 10.87 9.94
N GLU A 198 17.20 10.53 10.83
CA GLU A 198 17.45 10.43 12.27
C GLU A 198 18.55 9.39 12.58
N LYS A 199 18.48 8.22 11.95
CA LYS A 199 19.51 7.17 12.12
C LYS A 199 20.88 7.57 11.58
N ILE A 200 20.95 8.31 10.47
CA ILE A 200 22.21 8.82 9.92
C ILE A 200 22.84 9.82 10.90
N GLU A 201 22.05 10.68 11.51
CA GLU A 201 22.53 11.65 12.50
C GLU A 201 23.08 10.94 13.75
N GLU A 202 22.44 9.86 14.21
CA GLU A 202 22.95 9.00 15.28
C GLU A 202 24.24 8.27 14.90
N LEU A 203 24.38 7.87 13.63
CA LEU A 203 25.53 7.11 13.13
C LEU A 203 26.72 7.99 12.74
N ALA A 204 26.54 9.26 12.38
CA ALA A 204 27.60 10.16 11.96
C ALA A 204 28.63 10.43 13.08
N THR A 205 28.17 10.58 14.31
CA THR A 205 29.02 10.92 15.47
C THR A 205 30.07 9.84 15.81
N PRO A 206 29.83 8.52 15.74
CA PRO A 206 30.85 7.52 16.05
C PRO A 206 31.90 7.30 14.96
N LEU A 207 31.62 7.68 13.71
CA LEU A 207 32.56 7.44 12.60
C LEU A 207 33.77 8.38 12.66
N GLU A 208 33.60 9.61 13.09
CA GLU A 208 34.66 10.63 13.22
C GLU A 208 35.78 10.23 14.23
N ALA A 209 35.46 9.32 15.14
CA ALA A 209 36.35 8.97 16.27
C ALA A 209 37.29 7.78 16.01
N LYS A 210 37.23 7.07 14.87
CA LYS A 210 37.87 5.73 14.74
C LYS A 210 39.12 5.65 13.85
N GLY A 211 39.68 6.76 13.40
CA GLY A 211 40.93 6.74 12.63
C GLY A 211 40.73 6.38 11.15
N LEU A 212 41.86 6.37 10.41
CA LEU A 212 41.86 6.13 8.97
C LEU A 212 41.97 4.65 8.64
N PHE A 213 41.14 4.19 7.69
CA PHE A 213 41.08 2.81 7.24
C PHE A 213 41.79 2.63 5.90
N GLN A 214 42.56 1.56 5.76
CA GLN A 214 43.20 1.17 4.49
C GLN A 214 42.32 0.28 3.64
N THR A 215 41.25 -0.25 4.22
CA THR A 215 40.26 -1.05 3.49
C THR A 215 38.86 -0.77 4.03
N ILE A 216 37.98 -0.37 3.14
CA ILE A 216 36.58 -0.09 3.41
C ILE A 216 35.72 -1.06 2.60
N VAL A 217 34.85 -1.80 3.28
CA VAL A 217 33.74 -2.55 2.68
C VAL A 217 32.46 -1.81 3.01
N ILE A 218 31.58 -1.65 2.04
CA ILE A 218 30.29 -0.99 2.24
C ILE A 218 29.19 -1.69 1.44
N ASP A 219 28.10 -2.05 2.12
CA ASP A 219 26.85 -2.59 1.53
C ASP A 219 25.70 -1.64 1.84
N PRO A 220 25.54 -0.55 1.07
CA PRO A 220 24.51 0.43 1.37
C PRO A 220 23.12 -0.16 1.34
N PRO A 221 22.21 0.28 2.21
CA PRO A 221 20.81 -0.11 2.17
C PRO A 221 20.09 0.60 1.02
N TRP A 222 20.37 0.18 -0.20
CA TRP A 222 19.92 0.80 -1.44
C TRP A 222 18.41 1.01 -1.47
N ASP A 223 17.95 2.23 -1.73
CA ASP A 223 16.59 2.48 -2.14
C ASP A 223 16.40 2.00 -3.59
N TRP A 224 15.52 1.03 -3.75
CA TRP A 224 15.28 0.42 -5.05
C TRP A 224 14.48 1.31 -5.99
N GLY A 225 14.03 2.51 -5.52
CA GLY A 225 13.27 3.46 -6.32
C GLY A 225 12.09 2.84 -7.06
N ASP A 226 11.22 3.66 -7.62
CA ASP A 226 10.10 3.23 -8.44
C ASP A 226 10.41 3.19 -9.94
N GLU A 227 11.64 3.06 -10.31
CA GLU A 227 12.05 2.90 -11.71
C GLU A 227 11.66 1.51 -12.21
N GLY A 228 10.38 1.20 -12.20
CA GLY A 228 9.87 -0.05 -12.73
C GLY A 228 8.39 -0.23 -12.47
N ASP A 229 7.73 -0.88 -13.39
CA ASP A 229 6.31 -1.15 -13.43
C ASP A 229 5.75 -1.52 -12.06
N VAL A 230 4.82 -0.70 -11.56
CA VAL A 230 4.12 -0.86 -10.27
C VAL A 230 3.34 -2.18 -10.22
N ASN A 231 3.12 -2.81 -11.37
CA ASN A 231 2.31 -4.02 -11.55
C ASN A 231 3.12 -5.32 -11.57
N GLN A 232 4.44 -5.29 -11.44
CA GLN A 232 5.22 -6.53 -11.38
C GLN A 232 4.95 -7.28 -10.08
N MET A 233 4.22 -8.38 -10.21
CA MET A 233 4.03 -9.35 -9.13
C MET A 233 5.38 -9.92 -8.67
N GLY A 234 5.60 -10.00 -7.36
CA GLY A 234 6.74 -10.72 -6.77
C GLY A 234 7.90 -9.86 -6.27
N ARG A 235 7.75 -8.54 -6.14
CA ARG A 235 8.73 -7.71 -5.42
C ARG A 235 8.47 -7.80 -3.92
N ALA A 236 9.20 -8.69 -3.26
CA ALA A 236 9.35 -8.57 -1.82
C ALA A 236 10.01 -7.21 -1.54
N LYS A 237 9.35 -6.33 -0.76
CA LYS A 237 10.04 -5.19 -0.16
C LYS A 237 11.13 -5.77 0.73
N PRO A 238 12.35 -5.18 0.71
CA PRO A 238 13.31 -5.51 1.75
C PRO A 238 12.70 -5.17 3.12
N ASP A 239 12.83 -6.08 4.08
CA ASP A 239 12.39 -5.89 5.47
C ASP A 239 13.32 -4.93 6.25
N TYR A 240 14.31 -4.35 5.59
CA TYR A 240 15.25 -3.41 6.15
C TYR A 240 15.03 -1.99 5.62
N HIS A 241 15.51 -1.01 6.37
CA HIS A 241 15.46 0.40 6.01
C HIS A 241 16.32 0.66 4.78
N THR A 242 15.76 1.35 3.79
CA THR A 242 16.47 1.75 2.57
C THR A 242 16.81 3.23 2.62
N MET A 243 17.92 3.59 2.00
CA MET A 243 18.48 4.95 2.03
C MET A 243 18.54 5.51 0.60
N PRO A 244 18.04 6.75 0.34
CA PRO A 244 18.22 7.43 -0.93
C PRO A 244 19.70 7.60 -1.27
N ILE A 245 20.04 7.64 -2.57
CA ILE A 245 21.43 7.77 -2.99
C ILE A 245 22.08 9.06 -2.51
N GLU A 246 21.31 10.12 -2.43
CA GLU A 246 21.78 11.44 -1.95
C GLU A 246 22.18 11.42 -0.47
N GLU A 247 21.61 10.52 0.31
CA GLU A 247 21.96 10.29 1.71
C GLU A 247 23.17 9.36 1.84
N ILE A 248 23.25 8.32 1.02
CA ILE A 248 24.42 7.43 0.95
C ILE A 248 25.65 8.26 0.52
N GLU A 249 25.49 9.20 -0.41
CA GLU A 249 26.56 10.06 -0.89
C GLU A 249 27.15 10.97 0.21
N LYS A 250 26.35 11.39 1.18
CA LYS A 250 26.76 12.22 2.32
C LYS A 250 27.55 11.47 3.39
N LEU A 251 27.58 10.12 3.33
CA LEU A 251 28.38 9.36 4.27
C LEU A 251 29.85 9.73 4.14
N PRO A 252 30.57 9.93 5.27
CA PRO A 252 31.95 10.42 5.27
C PRO A 252 32.97 9.32 4.91
N VAL A 253 32.66 8.51 3.89
CA VAL A 253 33.51 7.38 3.46
C VAL A 253 34.87 7.88 3.00
N GLY A 254 34.91 9.01 2.29
CA GLY A 254 36.17 9.65 1.87
C GLY A 254 37.00 10.14 3.03
N ASP A 255 36.38 10.62 4.11
CA ASP A 255 37.06 11.24 5.26
C ASP A 255 37.71 10.21 6.20
N ILE A 256 37.08 9.02 6.33
CA ILE A 256 37.62 7.91 7.11
C ILE A 256 38.64 7.06 6.33
N ALA A 257 38.78 7.27 5.04
CA ALA A 257 39.73 6.57 4.20
C ALA A 257 41.14 7.14 4.36
N ASP A 258 42.13 6.24 4.58
CA ASP A 258 43.53 6.59 4.48
C ASP A 258 43.87 7.22 3.10
N SER A 259 45.00 7.90 3.00
CA SER A 259 45.54 8.43 1.73
C SER A 259 45.72 7.32 0.68
N ASN A 260 45.94 6.09 1.12
CA ASN A 260 45.99 4.86 0.32
C ASN A 260 44.95 3.87 0.85
N CYS A 261 43.85 3.70 0.14
CA CYS A 261 42.72 2.91 0.60
C CYS A 261 42.06 2.10 -0.52
N HIS A 262 41.66 0.89 -0.21
CA HIS A 262 40.83 0.04 -1.06
C HIS A 262 39.36 0.15 -0.64
N LEU A 263 38.47 0.36 -1.60
CA LEU A 263 37.02 0.37 -1.41
C LEU A 263 36.39 -0.82 -2.14
N TYR A 264 35.54 -1.55 -1.42
CA TYR A 264 34.67 -2.60 -1.95
C TYR A 264 33.23 -2.22 -1.73
N LEU A 265 32.57 -1.76 -2.79
CA LEU A 265 31.17 -1.29 -2.75
C LEU A 265 30.24 -2.37 -3.32
N TRP A 266 29.41 -2.96 -2.46
CA TRP A 266 28.38 -3.90 -2.86
C TRP A 266 27.24 -3.20 -3.60
N VAL A 267 26.86 -3.75 -4.74
CA VAL A 267 25.81 -3.17 -5.58
C VAL A 267 24.86 -4.25 -6.11
N THR A 268 23.60 -3.89 -6.22
CA THR A 268 22.61 -4.67 -6.95
C THR A 268 22.63 -4.27 -8.43
N ASN A 269 22.09 -5.12 -9.32
CA ASN A 269 21.99 -4.78 -10.74
C ASN A 269 21.24 -3.45 -11.01
N ARG A 270 20.37 -3.02 -10.09
CA ARG A 270 19.63 -1.76 -10.20
C ARG A 270 20.39 -0.56 -9.71
N SER A 271 21.14 -0.72 -8.64
CA SER A 271 21.95 0.35 -8.06
C SER A 271 23.28 0.55 -8.81
N LEU A 272 23.69 -0.42 -9.63
CA LEU A 272 24.96 -0.38 -10.36
C LEU A 272 25.21 0.93 -11.12
N PRO A 273 24.27 1.49 -11.91
CA PRO A 273 24.51 2.75 -12.61
C PRO A 273 24.72 3.95 -11.68
N LYS A 274 24.09 3.92 -10.50
CA LYS A 274 24.16 5.01 -9.50
C LYS A 274 25.40 4.90 -8.63
N ALA A 275 25.95 3.70 -8.46
CA ALA A 275 27.07 3.43 -7.57
C ALA A 275 28.38 4.09 -8.02
N PHE A 276 28.58 4.30 -9.31
CA PHE A 276 29.77 5.01 -9.83
C PHE A 276 29.84 6.44 -9.33
N ARG A 277 28.71 7.13 -9.22
CA ARG A 277 28.64 8.47 -8.65
C ARG A 277 29.15 8.51 -7.20
N LEU A 278 28.82 7.49 -6.39
CA LEU A 278 29.28 7.40 -4.99
C LEU A 278 30.81 7.24 -4.91
N ILE A 279 31.38 6.40 -5.77
CA ILE A 279 32.83 6.17 -5.81
C ILE A 279 33.56 7.50 -6.07
N GLU A 280 33.08 8.28 -7.03
CA GLU A 280 33.66 9.57 -7.40
C GLU A 280 33.48 10.62 -6.29
N SER A 281 32.29 10.72 -5.70
CA SER A 281 32.00 11.70 -4.64
C SER A 281 32.82 11.44 -3.36
N TRP A 282 33.14 10.18 -3.06
CA TRP A 282 34.02 9.81 -1.93
C TRP A 282 35.51 9.90 -2.26
N GLY A 283 35.86 10.35 -3.46
CA GLY A 283 37.27 10.57 -3.88
C GLY A 283 38.03 9.30 -4.25
N PHE A 284 37.34 8.23 -4.62
CA PHE A 284 37.94 7.01 -5.10
C PHE A 284 37.93 6.92 -6.62
N ARG A 285 38.85 6.15 -7.18
CA ARG A 285 38.93 5.82 -8.60
C ARG A 285 38.51 4.36 -8.81
N TYR A 286 37.47 4.13 -9.58
CA TYR A 286 37.02 2.79 -9.98
C TYR A 286 38.12 2.04 -10.73
N ILE A 287 38.33 0.76 -10.43
CA ILE A 287 39.32 -0.10 -11.06
C ILE A 287 38.66 -1.28 -11.78
N THR A 288 37.85 -2.08 -11.09
CA THR A 288 37.23 -3.27 -11.66
C THR A 288 35.99 -3.67 -10.86
N CYS A 289 35.27 -4.67 -11.38
CA CYS A 289 34.10 -5.24 -10.76
C CYS A 289 34.37 -6.70 -10.40
N LEU A 290 34.14 -7.09 -9.14
CA LEU A 290 34.08 -8.49 -8.73
C LEU A 290 32.63 -8.96 -8.77
N THR A 291 32.42 -10.22 -9.13
CA THR A 291 31.10 -10.84 -9.22
C THR A 291 30.99 -12.01 -8.26
N TRP A 292 30.06 -11.92 -7.33
CA TRP A 292 29.63 -13.08 -6.55
C TRP A 292 28.61 -13.88 -7.33
N VAL A 293 28.93 -15.12 -7.68
CA VAL A 293 28.04 -16.09 -8.34
C VAL A 293 27.38 -16.96 -7.28
N LYS A 294 26.06 -17.07 -7.35
CA LYS A 294 25.24 -17.85 -6.40
C LYS A 294 24.84 -19.17 -7.05
N PRO A 295 25.01 -20.32 -6.37
CA PRO A 295 24.61 -21.63 -6.90
C PRO A 295 23.11 -21.73 -7.20
N SER A 296 22.29 -20.95 -6.49
CA SER A 296 20.83 -20.92 -6.66
C SER A 296 20.37 -19.66 -7.36
N ILE A 297 19.45 -19.81 -8.31
CA ILE A 297 18.78 -18.70 -8.99
C ILE A 297 17.72 -18.07 -8.11
N GLY A 298 17.69 -16.74 -8.09
CA GLY A 298 16.65 -15.94 -7.43
C GLY A 298 15.63 -15.36 -8.42
N MET A 299 14.57 -14.82 -7.87
CA MET A 299 13.60 -14.05 -8.68
C MET A 299 14.24 -12.76 -9.17
N GLY A 300 14.20 -12.51 -10.49
CA GLY A 300 14.71 -11.29 -11.13
C GLY A 300 13.70 -10.74 -12.12
N ASN A 301 13.94 -9.51 -12.60
CA ASN A 301 13.22 -8.94 -13.73
C ASN A 301 13.79 -9.52 -15.03
N TYR A 302 12.96 -9.95 -15.96
CA TYR A 302 13.33 -10.59 -17.21
C TYR A 302 14.22 -11.83 -17.03
N PHE A 303 15.45 -11.67 -16.54
CA PHE A 303 16.38 -12.74 -16.24
C PHE A 303 16.37 -13.11 -14.75
N ARG A 304 16.68 -14.36 -14.46
CA ARG A 304 16.81 -14.85 -13.07
C ARG A 304 18.13 -14.36 -12.46
N GLY A 305 18.06 -13.76 -11.28
CA GLY A 305 19.24 -13.22 -10.59
C GLY A 305 20.06 -14.34 -9.94
N SER A 306 21.30 -14.55 -10.40
CA SER A 306 22.25 -15.51 -9.82
C SER A 306 23.55 -14.84 -9.38
N SER A 307 23.68 -13.54 -9.47
CA SER A 307 24.90 -12.80 -9.12
C SER A 307 24.62 -11.49 -8.40
N GLU A 308 25.62 -11.03 -7.64
CA GLU A 308 25.74 -9.65 -7.15
C GLU A 308 27.14 -9.13 -7.51
N GLN A 309 27.25 -7.80 -7.63
CA GLN A 309 28.48 -7.13 -8.02
C GLN A 309 29.10 -6.38 -6.85
N ILE A 310 30.43 -6.33 -6.84
CA ILE A 310 31.21 -5.52 -5.90
C ILE A 310 32.12 -4.63 -6.74
N LEU A 311 31.92 -3.31 -6.69
CA LEU A 311 32.80 -2.37 -7.35
C LEU A 311 34.06 -2.18 -6.49
N PHE A 312 35.22 -2.50 -7.08
CA PHE A 312 36.51 -2.25 -6.45
C PHE A 312 37.07 -0.94 -6.94
N ALA A 313 37.40 -0.06 -5.98
CA ALA A 313 37.95 1.25 -6.24
C ALA A 313 39.14 1.54 -5.30
N VAL A 314 39.98 2.48 -5.67
CA VAL A 314 41.22 2.82 -4.97
C VAL A 314 41.31 4.31 -4.77
N LYS A 315 41.69 4.71 -3.55
CA LYS A 315 42.19 6.05 -3.23
C LYS A 315 43.73 5.95 -3.11
N GLY A 316 44.45 6.89 -3.72
CA GLY A 316 45.90 6.82 -3.79
C GLY A 316 46.43 5.74 -4.76
N SER A 317 47.49 5.03 -4.38
CA SER A 317 48.22 4.10 -5.26
C SER A 317 48.53 2.75 -4.64
N GLN A 318 47.74 2.30 -3.66
CA GLN A 318 47.98 1.04 -2.94
C GLN A 318 47.79 -0.17 -3.86
N PRO A 319 48.79 -1.05 -4.02
CA PRO A 319 48.64 -2.26 -4.83
C PRO A 319 47.91 -3.37 -4.03
N LEU A 320 47.32 -4.34 -4.72
CA LEU A 320 46.84 -5.55 -4.09
C LEU A 320 48.02 -6.38 -3.57
N LYS A 321 47.88 -7.02 -2.38
CA LYS A 321 48.84 -8.00 -1.85
C LYS A 321 48.95 -9.23 -2.75
N ARG A 322 47.83 -9.67 -3.34
CA ARG A 322 47.75 -10.80 -4.27
C ARG A 322 47.27 -10.36 -5.62
N LYS A 323 47.79 -10.96 -6.70
CA LYS A 323 47.42 -10.64 -8.09
C LYS A 323 46.86 -11.83 -8.86
N ASP A 324 46.66 -12.95 -8.16
CA ASP A 324 46.19 -14.22 -8.70
C ASP A 324 44.71 -14.54 -8.40
N ILE A 325 43.98 -13.55 -7.87
CA ILE A 325 42.56 -13.67 -7.58
C ILE A 325 41.77 -13.19 -8.79
N GLY A 326 40.82 -14.02 -9.25
CA GLY A 326 39.93 -13.68 -10.36
C GLY A 326 38.87 -12.64 -9.99
N THR A 327 38.22 -12.10 -11.00
CA THR A 327 37.14 -11.10 -10.83
C THR A 327 35.78 -11.73 -10.50
N TRP A 328 35.71 -12.99 -10.21
CA TRP A 328 34.50 -13.65 -9.74
C TRP A 328 34.82 -14.75 -8.71
N PHE A 329 33.84 -15.05 -7.88
CA PHE A 329 33.89 -16.15 -6.93
C PHE A 329 32.49 -16.75 -6.75
N GLU A 330 32.44 -18.04 -6.40
CA GLU A 330 31.21 -18.74 -6.12
C GLU A 330 31.10 -19.00 -4.61
N ALA A 331 29.92 -18.68 -4.05
CA ALA A 331 29.59 -18.96 -2.68
C ALA A 331 28.08 -19.10 -2.49
N PRO A 332 27.60 -19.97 -1.58
CA PRO A 332 26.20 -20.08 -1.24
C PRO A 332 25.71 -18.79 -0.57
N ARG A 333 24.40 -18.57 -0.60
CA ARG A 333 23.77 -17.50 0.19
C ARG A 333 23.87 -17.81 1.67
N GLY A 334 24.07 -16.79 2.49
CA GLY A 334 23.97 -16.89 3.94
C GLY A 334 22.60 -17.36 4.41
N LYS A 335 22.49 -17.70 5.68
CA LYS A 335 21.24 -18.14 6.31
C LYS A 335 20.27 -16.98 6.53
N GLN A 336 20.79 -15.77 6.71
CA GLN A 336 20.00 -14.55 6.87
C GLN A 336 19.86 -13.80 5.55
N HIS A 337 18.78 -13.05 5.41
CA HIS A 337 18.54 -12.23 4.23
C HIS A 337 19.62 -11.14 4.12
N SER A 338 20.25 -11.00 2.93
CA SER A 338 21.32 -10.02 2.65
C SER A 338 22.69 -10.28 3.31
N GLU A 339 22.90 -11.39 3.98
CA GLU A 339 24.21 -11.78 4.52
C GLU A 339 25.22 -12.01 3.38
N LYS A 340 26.41 -11.38 3.49
CA LYS A 340 27.49 -11.55 2.51
C LYS A 340 28.34 -12.77 2.87
N PRO A 341 28.84 -13.53 1.87
CA PRO A 341 29.56 -14.77 2.11
C PRO A 341 30.94 -14.54 2.71
N GLU A 342 31.38 -15.42 3.59
CA GLU A 342 32.71 -15.36 4.24
C GLU A 342 33.86 -15.46 3.23
N GLU A 343 33.66 -16.11 2.08
CA GLU A 343 34.60 -16.16 0.96
C GLU A 343 35.00 -14.77 0.48
N PHE A 344 34.06 -13.84 0.45
CA PHE A 344 34.34 -12.45 0.09
C PHE A 344 35.31 -11.79 1.06
N TYR A 345 35.08 -11.93 2.37
CA TYR A 345 35.96 -11.33 3.38
C TYR A 345 37.35 -11.92 3.36
N ARG A 346 37.49 -13.24 3.13
CA ARG A 346 38.79 -13.91 2.92
C ARG A 346 39.50 -13.34 1.70
N ILE A 347 38.82 -13.06 0.61
CA ILE A 347 39.39 -12.41 -0.58
C ILE A 347 39.89 -11.01 -0.19
N VAL A 348 39.09 -10.20 0.50
CA VAL A 348 39.45 -8.86 0.93
C VAL A 348 40.68 -8.88 1.81
N GLU A 349 40.74 -9.72 2.84
CA GLU A 349 41.88 -9.83 3.76
C GLU A 349 43.16 -10.31 3.07
N SER A 350 43.02 -11.22 2.10
CA SER A 350 44.17 -11.71 1.33
C SER A 350 44.73 -10.69 0.34
N CYS A 351 43.87 -9.75 -0.14
CA CYS A 351 44.22 -8.78 -1.18
C CYS A 351 44.51 -7.38 -0.64
N SER A 352 43.93 -7.01 0.49
CA SER A 352 43.92 -5.64 1.00
C SER A 352 44.56 -5.52 2.41
N TYR A 353 44.61 -4.33 2.95
CA TYR A 353 45.42 -3.99 4.13
C TYR A 353 44.52 -3.53 5.29
N ALA A 354 44.93 -3.90 6.50
CA ALA A 354 44.36 -3.37 7.72
C ALA A 354 44.83 -1.90 7.98
N PRO A 355 44.05 -1.10 8.70
CA PRO A 355 42.79 -1.45 9.37
C PRO A 355 41.63 -1.58 8.40
N TYR A 356 40.71 -2.50 8.73
CA TYR A 356 39.49 -2.78 7.97
C TYR A 356 38.27 -2.18 8.64
N ILE A 357 37.29 -1.71 7.84
CA ILE A 357 35.95 -1.37 8.29
C ILE A 357 34.89 -1.94 7.37
N ASP A 358 33.80 -2.48 7.97
CA ASP A 358 32.59 -2.91 7.27
C ASP A 358 31.43 -1.95 7.61
N ILE A 359 31.09 -1.10 6.65
CA ILE A 359 30.02 -0.12 6.79
C ILE A 359 28.68 -0.79 6.40
N PHE A 360 27.70 -0.75 7.31
CA PHE A 360 26.48 -1.51 7.29
C PHE A 360 26.69 -3.02 7.42
N GLY A 361 27.84 -3.42 7.95
CA GLY A 361 28.11 -4.82 8.29
C GLY A 361 27.19 -5.30 9.40
N ARG A 362 26.68 -6.54 9.26
CA ARG A 362 25.77 -7.16 10.24
C ARG A 362 26.46 -8.10 11.20
N LYS A 363 27.73 -8.38 10.99
CA LYS A 363 28.48 -9.37 11.76
C LYS A 363 29.82 -8.79 12.18
N GLU A 364 30.10 -8.87 13.47
CA GLU A 364 31.44 -8.57 13.98
C GLU A 364 32.45 -9.60 13.47
N ARG A 365 33.65 -9.13 13.10
CA ARG A 365 34.78 -9.94 12.66
C ARG A 365 36.03 -9.51 13.41
N ASP A 366 36.86 -10.47 13.78
CA ASP A 366 38.14 -10.18 14.41
C ASP A 366 39.03 -9.35 13.47
N GLY A 367 39.58 -8.24 13.98
CA GLY A 367 40.40 -7.32 13.21
C GLY A 367 39.60 -6.34 12.32
N TRP A 368 38.27 -6.33 12.38
CA TRP A 368 37.40 -5.40 11.65
C TRP A 368 36.68 -4.45 12.58
N SER A 369 36.61 -3.21 12.19
CA SER A 369 35.62 -2.28 12.72
C SER A 369 34.32 -2.47 11.97
N VAL A 370 33.18 -2.38 12.67
CA VAL A 370 31.84 -2.44 12.07
C VAL A 370 31.12 -1.13 12.40
N TRP A 371 30.46 -0.57 11.43
CA TRP A 371 29.62 0.61 11.60
C TRP A 371 28.31 0.45 10.85
N GLY A 372 27.17 0.67 11.54
CA GLY A 372 25.83 0.49 10.99
C GLY A 372 24.94 -0.33 11.90
N GLU A 373 23.72 -0.62 11.45
CA GLU A 373 22.78 -1.45 12.21
C GLU A 373 23.39 -2.83 12.51
N ASN A 374 23.72 -3.08 13.77
CA ASN A 374 23.77 -4.43 14.28
C ASN A 374 22.33 -4.97 14.21
N GLY A 375 22.11 -5.98 13.36
CA GLY A 375 20.84 -6.59 13.12
C GLY A 375 20.22 -7.23 14.37
#